data_09f7b53b16b3f28c678bda22c1bc33d1
#
_entry.id   09f7b53b16b3f28c678bda22c1bc33d1
#
_cell.length_a   1.000
_cell.length_b   1.000
_cell.length_c   1.000
_cell.angle_alpha   90.00
_cell.angle_beta   90.00
_cell.angle_gamma   90.00
#
_symmetry.space_group_name_H-M   'P 1'
#
loop_
_entity.id
_entity.type
_entity.pdbx_description
1 polymer ?
#
loop_
_entity_poly.entity_id
_entity_poly.type
_entity_poly.pdbx_seq_one_letter_code
_entity_poly.pdbx_strand_id
1 'polypeptide(L)'
;HELVSIITPMYNSGNFIGETIKSVLNQTYINWEMIIIDDASSDNSIAIVEKIINEESRIKLIKSSIDLGPAKARNMGIELASGRYISFLDSDDLWLPEKLEKQILFMKEKKCALSYSSYQKIDYEGDYFGKVIIKNLKPSYHDLLKTNHIGCLTAMIDLNVIKDKEFMPNIKKRHDHGLWLLIVKKGYAVYGIQEILAQFRYRSGSISHDKISSAYYQWKLYREFENLNYAKCIYYMITWAWNGLLKWLQ
;
A
#
# COMPACT_ATOMS: atom_id res chain seq x y z
N HIS A 1 11.95 -16.53 13.39
CA HIS A 1 11.36 -15.75 12.25
C HIS A 1 10.54 -14.60 12.83
N GLU A 2 10.70 -13.41 12.27
CA GLU A 2 10.04 -12.18 12.74
C GLU A 2 8.65 -12.06 12.11
N LEU A 3 7.63 -11.70 12.89
CA LEU A 3 6.24 -11.61 12.44
C LEU A 3 6.04 -10.45 11.45
N VAL A 4 5.28 -10.70 10.38
CA VAL A 4 4.80 -9.69 9.44
C VAL A 4 3.31 -9.48 9.65
N SER A 5 2.86 -8.26 9.91
CA SER A 5 1.45 -7.88 9.91
C SER A 5 1.06 -7.35 8.53
N ILE A 6 0.13 -8.03 7.87
CA ILE A 6 -0.42 -7.68 6.56
C ILE A 6 -1.73 -6.94 6.79
N ILE A 7 -1.81 -5.69 6.37
CA ILE A 7 -2.99 -4.84 6.57
C ILE A 7 -3.79 -4.76 5.27
N THR A 8 -5.05 -5.17 5.33
CA THR A 8 -5.96 -5.21 4.17
C THR A 8 -7.25 -4.45 4.48
N PRO A 9 -7.41 -3.23 3.99
CA PRO A 9 -8.71 -2.57 4.01
C PRO A 9 -9.64 -3.26 3.01
N MET A 10 -10.87 -3.54 3.41
CA MET A 10 -11.87 -4.24 2.59
C MET A 10 -13.16 -3.43 2.53
N TYR A 11 -13.64 -3.14 1.33
CA TYR A 11 -14.96 -2.54 1.09
C TYR A 11 -15.55 -3.09 -0.20
N ASN A 12 -16.67 -3.81 -0.11
CA ASN A 12 -17.38 -4.42 -1.24
C ASN A 12 -16.43 -5.13 -2.22
N SER A 13 -15.64 -6.08 -1.71
CA SER A 13 -14.59 -6.80 -2.45
C SER A 13 -14.87 -8.29 -2.61
N GLY A 14 -16.15 -8.72 -2.55
CA GLY A 14 -16.54 -10.13 -2.60
C GLY A 14 -16.02 -10.88 -3.82
N ASN A 15 -15.83 -10.19 -4.95
CA ASN A 15 -15.30 -10.80 -6.16
C ASN A 15 -13.78 -11.07 -6.12
N PHE A 16 -13.03 -10.46 -5.18
CA PHE A 16 -11.57 -10.45 -5.20
C PHE A 16 -10.93 -10.95 -3.91
N ILE A 17 -11.56 -10.69 -2.76
CA ILE A 17 -10.94 -10.93 -1.44
C ILE A 17 -10.48 -12.37 -1.25
N GLY A 18 -11.18 -13.34 -1.82
CA GLY A 18 -10.79 -14.74 -1.78
C GLY A 18 -9.46 -15.02 -2.48
N GLU A 19 -9.23 -14.41 -3.65
CA GLU A 19 -7.96 -14.50 -4.37
C GLU A 19 -6.84 -13.76 -3.64
N THR A 20 -7.14 -12.59 -3.10
CA THR A 20 -6.20 -11.80 -2.29
C THR A 20 -5.70 -12.61 -1.10
N ILE A 21 -6.60 -13.21 -0.32
CA ILE A 21 -6.22 -14.07 0.83
C ILE A 21 -5.42 -15.28 0.35
N LYS A 22 -5.83 -15.94 -0.73
CA LYS A 22 -5.10 -17.08 -1.29
C LYS A 22 -3.67 -16.70 -1.68
N SER A 23 -3.42 -15.49 -2.17
CA SER A 23 -2.08 -15.01 -2.49
C SER A 23 -1.18 -14.86 -1.25
N VAL A 24 -1.78 -14.57 -0.09
CA VAL A 24 -1.08 -14.53 1.21
C VAL A 24 -0.83 -15.93 1.75
N LEU A 25 -1.81 -16.83 1.66
CA LEU A 25 -1.65 -18.23 2.07
C LEU A 25 -0.53 -18.95 1.31
N ASN A 26 -0.29 -18.55 0.07
CA ASN A 26 0.76 -19.10 -0.80
C ASN A 26 2.15 -18.47 -0.58
N GLN A 27 2.34 -17.59 0.40
CA GLN A 27 3.66 -17.01 0.67
C GLN A 27 4.65 -18.06 1.20
N THR A 28 5.88 -18.05 0.67
CA THR A 28 6.98 -18.91 1.15
C THR A 28 7.38 -18.60 2.60
N TYR A 29 7.24 -17.33 3.00
CA TYR A 29 7.45 -16.89 4.38
C TYR A 29 6.19 -17.12 5.20
N ILE A 30 6.24 -18.00 6.20
CA ILE A 30 5.06 -18.51 6.92
C ILE A 30 4.69 -17.73 8.19
N ASN A 31 5.60 -16.88 8.73
CA ASN A 31 5.35 -16.17 10.00
C ASN A 31 4.72 -14.81 9.76
N TRP A 32 3.43 -14.81 9.46
CA TRP A 32 2.62 -13.62 9.22
C TRP A 32 1.26 -13.70 9.93
N GLU A 33 0.67 -12.56 10.19
CA GLU A 33 -0.74 -12.35 10.48
C GLU A 33 -1.35 -11.45 9.40
N MET A 34 -2.61 -11.66 9.06
CA MET A 34 -3.37 -10.80 8.15
C MET A 34 -4.52 -10.14 8.90
N ILE A 35 -4.56 -8.81 8.91
CA ILE A 35 -5.57 -8.02 9.59
C ILE A 35 -6.43 -7.36 8.52
N ILE A 36 -7.64 -7.91 8.31
CA ILE A 36 -8.63 -7.42 7.35
C ILE A 36 -9.55 -6.46 8.10
N ILE A 37 -9.61 -5.21 7.64
CA ILE A 37 -10.51 -4.19 8.18
C ILE A 37 -11.65 -4.00 7.20
N ASP A 38 -12.81 -4.54 7.56
CA ASP A 38 -14.03 -4.34 6.78
C ASP A 38 -14.61 -2.95 7.06
N ASP A 39 -14.75 -2.19 6.01
CA ASP A 39 -15.17 -0.78 6.03
C ASP A 39 -16.67 -0.64 5.70
N ALA A 40 -17.51 -1.35 6.46
CA ALA A 40 -18.97 -1.41 6.28
C ALA A 40 -19.42 -1.97 4.91
N SER A 41 -18.85 -3.10 4.50
CA SER A 41 -19.28 -3.79 3.27
C SER A 41 -20.73 -4.26 3.34
N SER A 42 -21.43 -4.14 2.21
CA SER A 42 -22.82 -4.58 2.02
C SER A 42 -22.97 -5.78 1.10
N ASP A 43 -21.88 -6.26 0.50
CA ASP A 43 -21.83 -7.42 -0.35
C ASP A 43 -21.46 -8.70 0.46
N ASN A 44 -21.11 -9.78 -0.23
CA ASN A 44 -20.73 -11.05 0.39
C ASN A 44 -19.27 -11.12 0.89
N SER A 45 -18.52 -10.01 0.89
CA SER A 45 -17.10 -9.97 1.31
C SER A 45 -16.89 -10.57 2.69
N ILE A 46 -17.69 -10.15 3.67
CA ILE A 46 -17.61 -10.62 5.06
C ILE A 46 -17.81 -12.14 5.13
N ALA A 47 -18.83 -12.67 4.48
CA ALA A 47 -19.13 -14.10 4.51
C ALA A 47 -18.00 -14.96 3.91
N ILE A 48 -17.34 -14.47 2.85
CA ILE A 48 -16.17 -15.13 2.25
C ILE A 48 -15.02 -15.19 3.26
N VAL A 49 -14.69 -14.05 3.89
CA VAL A 49 -13.59 -13.98 4.86
C VAL A 49 -13.88 -14.84 6.09
N GLU A 50 -15.09 -14.79 6.65
CA GLU A 50 -15.48 -15.60 7.81
C GLU A 50 -15.34 -17.11 7.56
N LYS A 51 -15.69 -17.58 6.35
CA LYS A 51 -15.47 -18.98 5.98
C LYS A 51 -13.99 -19.37 6.03
N ILE A 52 -13.09 -18.50 5.56
CA ILE A 52 -11.64 -18.77 5.53
C ILE A 52 -11.03 -18.72 6.93
N ILE A 53 -11.47 -17.79 7.79
CA ILE A 53 -10.95 -17.65 9.18
C ILE A 53 -11.20 -18.91 10.01
N ASN A 54 -12.28 -19.65 9.76
CA ASN A 54 -12.55 -20.91 10.45
C ASN A 54 -11.45 -21.96 10.24
N GLU A 55 -10.69 -21.86 9.15
CA GLU A 55 -9.61 -22.79 8.79
C GLU A 55 -8.21 -22.18 8.99
N GLU A 56 -8.11 -20.84 9.12
CA GLU A 56 -6.83 -20.12 9.16
C GLU A 56 -6.78 -19.06 10.27
N SER A 57 -6.24 -19.43 11.42
CA SER A 57 -6.20 -18.60 12.64
C SER A 57 -5.29 -17.37 12.55
N ARG A 58 -4.39 -17.30 11.56
CA ARG A 58 -3.51 -16.12 11.32
C ARG A 58 -4.25 -14.95 10.69
N ILE A 59 -5.51 -15.15 10.24
CA ILE A 59 -6.33 -14.09 9.63
C ILE A 59 -7.32 -13.57 10.67
N LYS A 60 -7.39 -12.26 10.80
CA LYS A 60 -8.31 -11.55 11.69
C LYS A 60 -9.20 -10.63 10.87
N LEU A 61 -10.51 -10.67 11.12
CA LEU A 61 -11.49 -9.75 10.54
C LEU A 61 -12.00 -8.78 11.59
N ILE A 62 -11.81 -7.49 11.35
CA ILE A 62 -12.35 -6.39 12.14
C ILE A 62 -13.42 -5.70 11.33
N LYS A 63 -14.64 -5.68 11.84
CA LYS A 63 -15.79 -5.08 11.15
C LYS A 63 -16.07 -3.68 11.67
N SER A 64 -16.14 -2.69 10.78
CA SER A 64 -16.66 -1.36 11.10
C SER A 64 -18.15 -1.31 10.79
N SER A 65 -18.91 -0.61 11.63
CA SER A 65 -20.32 -0.33 11.39
C SER A 65 -20.55 0.94 10.56
N ILE A 66 -19.50 1.68 10.24
CA ILE A 66 -19.53 2.94 9.49
C ILE A 66 -18.40 2.95 8.44
N ASP A 67 -18.61 3.67 7.35
CA ASP A 67 -17.57 3.94 6.35
C ASP A 67 -16.47 4.84 6.97
N LEU A 68 -15.31 4.24 7.23
CA LEU A 68 -14.14 4.92 7.78
C LEU A 68 -13.32 5.60 6.68
N GLY A 69 -13.36 5.03 5.50
CA GLY A 69 -12.49 5.30 4.38
C GLY A 69 -11.10 4.64 4.50
N PRO A 70 -10.39 4.48 3.37
CA PRO A 70 -9.22 3.61 3.28
C PRO A 70 -8.03 4.03 4.16
N ALA A 71 -7.89 5.33 4.47
CA ALA A 71 -6.83 5.82 5.35
C ALA A 71 -7.05 5.37 6.80
N LYS A 72 -8.26 5.56 7.33
CA LYS A 72 -8.59 5.16 8.71
C LYS A 72 -8.61 3.64 8.87
N ALA A 73 -9.13 2.91 7.88
CA ALA A 73 -9.11 1.45 7.89
C ALA A 73 -7.66 0.93 7.97
N ARG A 74 -6.74 1.46 7.16
CA ARG A 74 -5.31 1.08 7.25
C ARG A 74 -4.68 1.50 8.57
N ASN A 75 -4.99 2.69 9.09
CA ASN A 75 -4.48 3.14 10.39
C ASN A 75 -4.95 2.25 11.54
N MET A 76 -6.21 1.81 11.53
CA MET A 76 -6.70 0.80 12.49
C MET A 76 -5.91 -0.50 12.39
N GLY A 77 -5.62 -0.96 11.17
CA GLY A 77 -4.77 -2.13 10.94
C GLY A 77 -3.34 -1.93 11.46
N ILE A 78 -2.73 -0.75 11.24
CA ILE A 78 -1.41 -0.40 11.78
C ILE A 78 -1.42 -0.46 13.31
N GLU A 79 -2.46 0.07 13.94
CA GLU A 79 -2.59 0.07 15.40
C GLU A 79 -2.67 -1.34 15.98
N LEU A 80 -3.44 -2.22 15.33
CA LEU A 80 -3.64 -3.62 15.75
C LEU A 80 -2.47 -4.55 15.39
N ALA A 81 -1.56 -4.12 14.51
CA ALA A 81 -0.42 -4.92 14.07
C ALA A 81 0.51 -5.28 15.22
N SER A 82 0.87 -6.58 15.34
CA SER A 82 1.80 -7.10 16.35
C SER A 82 3.17 -7.42 15.77
N GLY A 83 3.30 -7.44 14.43
CA GLY A 83 4.53 -7.82 13.73
C GLY A 83 5.60 -6.74 13.78
N ARG A 84 6.86 -7.19 13.67
CA ARG A 84 7.99 -6.30 13.40
C ARG A 84 7.84 -5.59 12.06
N TYR A 85 7.39 -6.33 11.06
CA TYR A 85 7.17 -5.78 9.72
C TYR A 85 5.69 -5.49 9.50
N ILE A 86 5.39 -4.34 8.91
CA ILE A 86 4.05 -3.99 8.44
C ILE A 86 4.08 -3.93 6.92
N SER A 87 3.16 -4.63 6.26
CA SER A 87 2.96 -4.55 4.82
C SER A 87 1.49 -4.34 4.48
N PHE A 88 1.21 -3.77 3.32
CA PHE A 88 -0.13 -3.39 2.92
C PHE A 88 -0.53 -4.18 1.67
N LEU A 89 -1.76 -4.70 1.68
CA LEU A 89 -2.34 -5.40 0.54
C LEU A 89 -3.80 -4.98 0.39
N ASP A 90 -4.15 -4.37 -0.72
CA ASP A 90 -5.53 -4.01 -1.00
C ASP A 90 -6.36 -5.25 -1.33
N SER A 91 -7.65 -5.23 -1.01
CA SER A 91 -8.55 -6.39 -1.07
C SER A 91 -8.86 -6.92 -2.48
N ASP A 92 -8.28 -6.29 -3.50
CA ASP A 92 -8.40 -6.65 -4.91
C ASP A 92 -7.04 -6.91 -5.60
N ASP A 93 -5.94 -6.74 -4.87
CA ASP A 93 -4.57 -6.97 -5.35
C ASP A 93 -4.02 -8.35 -4.93
N LEU A 94 -2.93 -8.77 -5.55
CA LEU A 94 -2.30 -10.05 -5.29
C LEU A 94 -0.80 -9.91 -5.02
N TRP A 95 -0.23 -10.83 -4.24
CA TRP A 95 1.20 -10.97 -4.05
C TRP A 95 1.75 -12.22 -4.73
N LEU A 96 2.99 -12.11 -5.25
CA LEU A 96 3.71 -13.28 -5.72
C LEU A 96 4.29 -14.05 -4.52
N PRO A 97 4.46 -15.39 -4.63
CA PRO A 97 4.76 -16.26 -3.48
C PRO A 97 5.98 -15.87 -2.65
N GLU A 98 7.02 -15.33 -3.27
CA GLU A 98 8.29 -15.02 -2.61
C GLU A 98 8.38 -13.58 -2.06
N LYS A 99 7.28 -12.80 -2.11
CA LYS A 99 7.32 -11.38 -1.78
C LYS A 99 7.80 -11.11 -0.36
N LEU A 100 7.20 -11.72 0.64
CA LEU A 100 7.55 -11.48 2.04
C LEU A 100 8.99 -11.88 2.33
N GLU A 101 9.40 -13.05 1.90
CA GLU A 101 10.75 -13.57 2.12
C GLU A 101 11.82 -12.66 1.51
N LYS A 102 11.68 -12.32 0.22
CA LYS A 102 12.63 -11.46 -0.50
C LYS A 102 12.72 -10.06 0.11
N GLN A 103 11.58 -9.46 0.48
CA GLN A 103 11.61 -8.13 1.10
C GLN A 103 12.26 -8.15 2.48
N ILE A 104 11.99 -9.16 3.32
CA ILE A 104 12.60 -9.26 4.65
C ILE A 104 14.12 -9.43 4.52
N LEU A 105 14.60 -10.31 3.65
CA LEU A 105 16.04 -10.51 3.41
C LEU A 105 16.69 -9.20 2.93
N PHE A 106 16.08 -8.55 1.97
CA PHE A 106 16.56 -7.27 1.44
C PHE A 106 16.60 -6.17 2.52
N MET A 107 15.55 -6.05 3.34
CA MET A 107 15.50 -5.03 4.39
C MET A 107 16.55 -5.27 5.47
N LYS A 108 16.83 -6.52 5.82
CA LYS A 108 17.90 -6.90 6.74
C LYS A 108 19.29 -6.54 6.18
N GLU A 109 19.53 -6.84 4.91
CA GLU A 109 20.79 -6.50 4.22
C GLU A 109 21.00 -4.99 4.17
N LYS A 110 19.99 -4.24 3.73
CA LYS A 110 20.07 -2.77 3.57
C LYS A 110 19.90 -2.00 4.88
N LYS A 111 19.45 -2.63 5.96
CA LYS A 111 19.09 -2.00 7.25
C LYS A 111 18.17 -0.80 7.05
N CYS A 112 17.15 -0.95 6.20
CA CYS A 112 16.26 0.14 5.82
C CYS A 112 14.92 0.09 6.57
N ALA A 113 14.31 1.25 6.72
CA ALA A 113 13.03 1.43 7.39
C ALA A 113 11.83 1.04 6.53
N LEU A 114 11.98 1.21 5.22
CA LEU A 114 10.93 0.90 4.24
C LEU A 114 11.56 0.33 2.97
N SER A 115 10.96 -0.75 2.47
CA SER A 115 11.23 -1.28 1.14
C SER A 115 9.97 -1.30 0.29
N TYR A 116 10.14 -1.30 -1.04
CA TYR A 116 9.06 -1.43 -2.01
C TYR A 116 9.57 -2.13 -3.27
N SER A 117 8.66 -2.68 -4.08
CA SER A 117 9.04 -3.46 -5.26
C SER A 117 8.36 -2.99 -6.54
N SER A 118 8.82 -3.52 -7.68
CA SER A 118 8.06 -3.47 -8.92
C SER A 118 6.82 -4.35 -8.82
N TYR A 119 5.86 -4.14 -9.73
CA TYR A 119 4.63 -4.92 -9.78
C TYR A 119 4.11 -5.10 -11.20
N GLN A 120 3.31 -6.12 -11.41
CA GLN A 120 2.53 -6.37 -12.62
C GLN A 120 1.19 -5.64 -12.54
N LYS A 121 0.60 -5.38 -13.70
CA LYS A 121 -0.80 -4.94 -13.82
C LYS A 121 -1.62 -6.10 -14.36
N ILE A 122 -2.69 -6.41 -13.67
CA ILE A 122 -3.70 -7.40 -14.08
C ILE A 122 -5.05 -6.72 -14.24
N ASP A 123 -5.86 -7.21 -15.15
CA ASP A 123 -7.23 -6.72 -15.35
C ASP A 123 -8.22 -7.28 -14.32
N TYR A 124 -9.51 -7.09 -14.58
CA TYR A 124 -10.58 -7.58 -13.69
C TYR A 124 -10.55 -9.10 -13.54
N GLU A 125 -10.31 -9.83 -14.60
CA GLU A 125 -10.25 -11.28 -14.68
C GLU A 125 -8.95 -11.86 -14.10
N GLY A 126 -7.91 -11.02 -13.92
CA GLY A 126 -6.60 -11.44 -13.44
C GLY A 126 -5.57 -11.63 -14.55
N ASP A 127 -5.93 -11.30 -15.79
CA ASP A 127 -5.04 -11.42 -16.94
C ASP A 127 -3.99 -10.29 -16.96
N TYR A 128 -2.75 -10.66 -17.24
CA TYR A 128 -1.63 -9.73 -17.32
C TYR A 128 -1.76 -8.79 -18.53
N PHE A 129 -1.62 -7.48 -18.30
CA PHE A 129 -1.59 -6.50 -19.39
C PHE A 129 -0.46 -5.46 -19.30
N GLY A 130 0.41 -5.54 -18.31
CA GLY A 130 1.54 -4.65 -18.19
C GLY A 130 2.29 -4.72 -16.86
N LYS A 131 3.36 -3.96 -16.74
CA LYS A 131 4.18 -3.92 -15.53
C LYS A 131 4.65 -2.51 -15.21
N VAL A 132 4.95 -2.26 -13.95
CA VAL A 132 5.63 -1.06 -13.46
C VAL A 132 6.94 -1.48 -12.83
N ILE A 133 8.03 -1.16 -13.52
CA ILE A 133 9.38 -1.36 -13.03
C ILE A 133 9.86 -0.08 -12.37
N ILE A 134 10.23 -0.17 -11.11
CA ILE A 134 10.74 0.98 -10.38
C ILE A 134 12.13 1.37 -10.90
N LYS A 135 12.33 2.66 -11.15
CA LYS A 135 13.60 3.23 -11.66
C LYS A 135 14.40 3.89 -10.54
N ASN A 136 13.73 4.59 -9.63
CA ASN A 136 14.39 5.21 -8.49
C ASN A 136 14.41 4.24 -7.31
N LEU A 137 15.58 3.69 -7.01
CA LEU A 137 15.76 2.67 -5.96
C LEU A 137 16.07 3.27 -4.59
N LYS A 138 16.30 4.58 -4.51
CA LYS A 138 16.56 5.30 -3.26
C LYS A 138 15.98 6.71 -3.34
N PRO A 139 14.65 6.84 -3.31
CA PRO A 139 14.00 8.13 -3.48
C PRO A 139 14.28 9.06 -2.30
N SER A 140 14.65 10.29 -2.62
CA SER A 140 14.68 11.38 -1.65
C SER A 140 13.28 11.93 -1.38
N TYR A 141 13.14 12.76 -0.34
CA TYR A 141 11.91 13.50 -0.08
C TYR A 141 11.45 14.34 -1.30
N HIS A 142 12.40 15.01 -1.96
CA HIS A 142 12.10 15.79 -3.17
C HIS A 142 11.65 14.93 -4.34
N ASP A 143 12.18 13.72 -4.50
CA ASP A 143 11.75 12.79 -5.55
C ASP A 143 10.32 12.33 -5.30
N LEU A 144 9.97 12.01 -4.04
CA LEU A 144 8.61 11.65 -3.66
C LEU A 144 7.63 12.81 -3.84
N LEU A 145 8.01 14.05 -3.55
CA LEU A 145 7.16 15.21 -3.85
C LEU A 145 6.86 15.36 -5.35
N LYS A 146 7.80 15.00 -6.24
CA LYS A 146 7.58 15.09 -7.70
C LYS A 146 6.70 13.98 -8.24
N THR A 147 6.76 12.79 -7.65
CA THR A 147 5.92 11.64 -8.03
C THR A 147 5.97 10.56 -6.95
N ASN A 148 4.83 9.89 -6.71
CA ASN A 148 4.85 8.70 -5.87
C ASN A 148 5.51 7.54 -6.62
N HIS A 149 6.65 7.06 -6.13
CA HIS A 149 7.37 5.90 -6.64
C HIS A 149 6.96 4.60 -5.95
N ILE A 150 6.26 4.66 -4.82
CA ILE A 150 5.99 3.57 -3.92
C ILE A 150 4.52 3.17 -4.02
N GLY A 151 4.25 2.03 -4.63
CA GLY A 151 2.91 1.44 -4.64
C GLY A 151 2.58 0.86 -3.27
N CYS A 152 1.39 1.16 -2.73
CA CYS A 152 0.98 0.72 -1.40
C CYS A 152 1.12 -0.81 -1.23
N LEU A 153 0.60 -1.59 -2.20
CA LEU A 153 0.66 -3.06 -2.19
C LEU A 153 2.09 -3.62 -2.21
N THR A 154 3.09 -2.81 -2.57
CA THR A 154 4.49 -3.25 -2.65
C THR A 154 5.31 -2.90 -1.42
N ALA A 155 4.78 -2.04 -0.55
CA ALA A 155 5.52 -1.49 0.58
C ALA A 155 5.60 -2.45 1.77
N MET A 156 6.76 -2.40 2.46
CA MET A 156 6.98 -3.06 3.76
C MET A 156 7.80 -2.13 4.66
N ILE A 157 7.37 -1.97 5.91
CA ILE A 157 7.98 -1.12 6.94
C ILE A 157 8.59 -2.00 8.03
N ASP A 158 9.79 -1.67 8.53
CA ASP A 158 10.43 -2.30 9.68
C ASP A 158 10.29 -1.42 10.93
N LEU A 159 9.46 -1.83 11.88
CA LEU A 159 9.21 -1.12 13.13
C LEU A 159 10.43 -1.11 14.08
N ASN A 160 11.37 -2.04 13.94
CA ASN A 160 12.61 -1.99 14.71
C ASN A 160 13.51 -0.82 14.27
N VAL A 161 13.35 -0.35 13.03
CA VAL A 161 14.09 0.81 12.51
C VAL A 161 13.32 2.12 12.77
N ILE A 162 11.99 2.13 12.52
CA ILE A 162 11.15 3.35 12.72
C ILE A 162 10.82 3.59 14.20
N LYS A 163 10.95 2.61 15.08
CA LYS A 163 10.66 2.65 16.52
C LYS A 163 9.19 2.91 16.88
N ASP A 164 8.56 3.92 16.27
CA ASP A 164 7.16 4.27 16.52
C ASP A 164 6.29 3.93 15.31
N LYS A 165 5.04 3.53 15.56
CA LYS A 165 4.05 3.35 14.49
C LYS A 165 3.70 4.71 13.89
N GLU A 166 3.93 4.85 12.59
CA GLU A 166 3.55 6.04 11.85
C GLU A 166 2.22 5.79 11.13
N PHE A 167 1.38 6.80 11.10
CA PHE A 167 0.04 6.70 10.55
C PHE A 167 -0.11 7.49 9.25
N MET A 168 -0.96 6.98 8.37
CA MET A 168 -1.33 7.67 7.14
C MET A 168 -2.15 8.93 7.47
N PRO A 169 -1.94 10.06 6.78
CA PRO A 169 -2.79 11.23 6.93
C PRO A 169 -4.24 10.89 6.59
N ASN A 170 -5.19 11.43 7.37
CA ASN A 170 -6.61 11.15 7.18
C ASN A 170 -7.17 11.93 5.99
N ILE A 171 -6.81 11.49 4.79
CA ILE A 171 -7.29 12.00 3.50
C ILE A 171 -7.80 10.85 2.64
N LYS A 172 -8.78 11.11 1.81
CA LYS A 172 -9.46 10.08 1.00
C LYS A 172 -8.54 9.43 -0.05
N LYS A 173 -7.60 10.20 -0.62
CA LYS A 173 -6.59 9.73 -1.60
C LYS A 173 -5.21 10.23 -1.17
N ARG A 174 -4.12 9.59 -1.63
CA ARG A 174 -2.73 9.97 -1.33
C ARG A 174 -2.30 9.78 0.13
N HIS A 175 -3.08 9.09 0.93
CA HIS A 175 -2.75 8.81 2.32
C HIS A 175 -1.48 7.93 2.45
N ASP A 176 -1.32 6.94 1.57
CA ASP A 176 -0.10 6.15 1.42
C ASP A 176 1.12 7.02 1.09
N HIS A 177 0.98 7.89 0.09
CA HIS A 177 2.03 8.84 -0.29
C HIS A 177 2.44 9.76 0.88
N GLY A 178 1.47 10.21 1.68
CA GLY A 178 1.72 11.00 2.88
C GLY A 178 2.56 10.24 3.91
N LEU A 179 2.31 8.95 4.12
CA LEU A 179 3.12 8.12 5.00
C LEU A 179 4.56 7.96 4.48
N TRP A 180 4.74 7.76 3.17
CA TRP A 180 6.08 7.65 2.58
C TRP A 180 6.88 8.96 2.72
N LEU A 181 6.24 10.10 2.48
CA LEU A 181 6.84 11.42 2.69
C LEU A 181 7.27 11.62 4.14
N LEU A 182 6.43 11.25 5.10
CA LEU A 182 6.74 11.34 6.53
C LEU A 182 7.97 10.50 6.90
N ILE A 183 8.05 9.25 6.44
CA ILE A 183 9.15 8.33 6.71
C ILE A 183 10.47 8.92 6.17
N VAL A 184 10.48 9.38 4.92
CA VAL A 184 11.70 9.93 4.30
C VAL A 184 12.07 11.28 4.91
N LYS A 185 11.10 12.12 5.27
CA LYS A 185 11.30 13.42 5.93
C LYS A 185 11.95 13.27 7.31
N LYS A 186 11.66 12.19 8.02
CA LYS A 186 12.32 11.84 9.30
C LYS A 186 13.75 11.30 9.13
N GLY A 187 14.25 11.19 7.90
CA GLY A 187 15.61 10.73 7.59
C GLY A 187 15.78 9.22 7.52
N TYR A 188 14.70 8.45 7.55
CA TYR A 188 14.78 7.00 7.44
C TYR A 188 15.15 6.55 6.03
N ALA A 189 15.97 5.51 5.95
CA ALA A 189 16.40 4.93 4.68
C ALA A 189 15.26 4.14 4.01
N VAL A 190 15.02 4.44 2.74
CA VAL A 190 13.99 3.81 1.91
C VAL A 190 14.63 3.24 0.65
N TYR A 191 14.36 1.98 0.32
CA TYR A 191 14.96 1.32 -0.84
C TYR A 191 13.94 0.53 -1.66
N GLY A 192 14.16 0.52 -2.97
CA GLY A 192 13.36 -0.22 -3.94
C GLY A 192 14.02 -1.52 -4.39
N ILE A 193 13.20 -2.52 -4.70
CA ILE A 193 13.57 -3.81 -5.28
C ILE A 193 13.03 -3.82 -6.72
N GLN A 194 13.90 -4.02 -7.72
CA GLN A 194 13.46 -4.03 -9.13
C GLN A 194 12.65 -5.28 -9.50
N GLU A 195 12.70 -6.33 -8.69
CA GLU A 195 11.91 -7.52 -8.92
C GLU A 195 10.41 -7.22 -8.81
N ILE A 196 9.63 -7.91 -9.63
CA ILE A 196 8.18 -7.90 -9.56
C ILE A 196 7.75 -8.85 -8.44
N LEU A 197 7.12 -8.33 -7.40
CA LEU A 197 6.69 -9.11 -6.23
C LEU A 197 5.19 -8.99 -5.94
N ALA A 198 4.46 -8.19 -6.71
CA ALA A 198 3.03 -7.96 -6.52
C ALA A 198 2.30 -7.78 -7.86
N GLN A 199 0.98 -7.90 -7.83
CA GLN A 199 0.09 -7.71 -8.97
C GLN A 199 -1.01 -6.72 -8.58
N PHE A 200 -1.03 -5.59 -9.25
CA PHE A 200 -2.04 -4.54 -9.09
C PHE A 200 -3.21 -4.79 -10.02
N ARG A 201 -4.41 -4.93 -9.46
CA ARG A 201 -5.63 -5.13 -10.25
C ARG A 201 -6.21 -3.80 -10.72
N TYR A 202 -6.33 -3.68 -12.02
CA TYR A 202 -6.93 -2.52 -12.66
C TYR A 202 -8.43 -2.78 -12.91
N ARG A 203 -9.28 -1.98 -12.29
CA ARG A 203 -10.74 -2.09 -12.47
C ARG A 203 -11.37 -0.72 -12.69
N SER A 204 -12.43 -0.68 -13.49
CA SER A 204 -13.29 0.50 -13.61
C SER A 204 -13.91 0.82 -12.25
N GLY A 205 -13.90 2.10 -11.84
CA GLY A 205 -14.45 2.52 -10.55
C GLY A 205 -13.46 2.52 -9.38
N SER A 206 -12.18 2.17 -9.60
CA SER A 206 -11.18 2.30 -8.55
C SER A 206 -10.96 3.78 -8.17
N ILE A 207 -10.64 4.03 -6.90
CA ILE A 207 -10.44 5.38 -6.33
C ILE A 207 -9.40 6.20 -7.11
N SER A 208 -8.45 5.53 -7.75
CA SER A 208 -7.35 6.15 -8.51
C SER A 208 -7.74 6.68 -9.90
N HIS A 209 -8.89 6.28 -10.45
CA HIS A 209 -9.33 6.65 -11.80
C HIS A 209 -9.68 8.13 -11.96
N ASP A 210 -10.27 8.76 -10.96
CA ASP A 210 -10.65 10.16 -11.00
C ASP A 210 -9.41 11.05 -10.83
N LYS A 211 -8.92 11.56 -11.97
CA LYS A 211 -7.71 12.41 -12.04
C LYS A 211 -7.89 13.77 -11.39
N ILE A 212 -9.08 14.38 -11.50
CA ILE A 212 -9.38 15.69 -10.92
C ILE A 212 -9.35 15.62 -9.39
N SER A 213 -10.07 14.67 -8.82
CA SER A 213 -10.03 14.40 -7.40
C SER A 213 -8.62 14.02 -6.92
N SER A 214 -7.86 13.26 -7.73
CA SER A 214 -6.47 12.92 -7.40
C SER A 214 -5.57 14.15 -7.34
N ALA A 215 -5.75 15.14 -8.22
CA ALA A 215 -5.02 16.41 -8.19
C ALA A 215 -5.41 17.25 -6.96
N TYR A 216 -6.70 17.32 -6.63
CA TYR A 216 -7.18 18.01 -5.42
C TYR A 216 -6.54 17.43 -4.15
N TYR A 217 -6.53 16.10 -3.97
CA TYR A 217 -5.93 15.48 -2.81
C TYR A 217 -4.40 15.55 -2.80
N GLN A 218 -3.74 15.62 -3.98
CA GLN A 218 -2.32 15.88 -4.06
C GLN A 218 -1.98 17.30 -3.59
N TRP A 219 -2.77 18.30 -4.01
CA TRP A 219 -2.66 19.67 -3.51
C TRP A 219 -2.86 19.75 -2.00
N LYS A 220 -3.92 19.09 -1.49
CA LYS A 220 -4.23 19.01 -0.07
C LYS A 220 -3.08 18.40 0.74
N LEU A 221 -2.47 17.31 0.24
CA LEU A 221 -1.29 16.69 0.84
C LEU A 221 -0.15 17.70 0.98
N TYR A 222 0.15 18.45 -0.07
CA TYR A 222 1.24 19.45 -0.04
C TYR A 222 0.94 20.62 0.90
N ARG A 223 -0.28 21.12 0.90
CA ARG A 223 -0.64 22.32 1.70
C ARG A 223 -0.89 22.01 3.16
N GLU A 224 -1.67 20.99 3.46
CA GLU A 224 -2.17 20.75 4.82
C GLU A 224 -1.28 19.80 5.62
N PHE A 225 -0.62 18.84 4.97
CA PHE A 225 0.20 17.84 5.66
C PHE A 225 1.70 18.13 5.54
N GLU A 226 2.17 18.52 4.36
CA GLU A 226 3.57 18.89 4.17
C GLU A 226 3.87 20.36 4.49
N ASN A 227 2.84 21.20 4.69
CA ASN A 227 2.95 22.63 4.99
C ASN A 227 3.82 23.40 4.00
N LEU A 228 3.80 23.02 2.71
CA LEU A 228 4.56 23.71 1.68
C LEU A 228 3.92 25.06 1.37
N ASN A 229 4.75 26.09 1.10
CA ASN A 229 4.25 27.37 0.62
C ASN A 229 3.66 27.26 -0.81
N TYR A 230 2.89 28.25 -1.25
CA TYR A 230 2.18 28.20 -2.52
C TYR A 230 3.12 28.01 -3.73
N ALA A 231 4.26 28.68 -3.76
CA ALA A 231 5.22 28.56 -4.86
C ALA A 231 5.74 27.10 -4.99
N LYS A 232 6.12 26.47 -3.88
CA LYS A 232 6.52 25.04 -3.85
C LYS A 232 5.37 24.14 -4.24
N CYS A 233 4.15 24.38 -3.77
CA CYS A 233 2.99 23.58 -4.16
C CYS A 233 2.77 23.62 -5.67
N ILE A 234 2.78 24.82 -6.28
CA ILE A 234 2.63 24.98 -7.73
C ILE A 234 3.73 24.24 -8.48
N TYR A 235 4.99 24.41 -8.07
CA TYR A 235 6.13 23.71 -8.67
C TYR A 235 5.95 22.19 -8.64
N TYR A 236 5.62 21.60 -7.46
CA TYR A 236 5.46 20.17 -7.34
C TYR A 236 4.19 19.64 -8.02
N MET A 237 3.13 20.42 -8.09
CA MET A 237 1.94 20.06 -8.88
C MET A 237 2.24 19.97 -10.38
N ILE A 238 2.99 20.92 -10.92
CA ILE A 238 3.41 20.91 -12.34
C ILE A 238 4.29 19.68 -12.62
N THR A 239 5.29 19.43 -11.75
CA THR A 239 6.19 18.27 -11.93
C THR A 239 5.46 16.94 -11.74
N TRP A 240 4.51 16.86 -10.82
CA TRP A 240 3.67 15.69 -10.62
C TRP A 240 2.78 15.40 -11.82
N ALA A 241 2.13 16.43 -12.38
CA ALA A 241 1.29 16.30 -13.56
C ALA A 241 2.12 15.88 -14.79
N TRP A 242 3.30 16.47 -14.99
CA TRP A 242 4.23 16.10 -16.05
C TRP A 242 4.70 14.65 -15.95
N ASN A 243 5.13 14.20 -14.76
CA ASN A 243 5.52 12.82 -14.53
C ASN A 243 4.35 11.84 -14.71
N GLY A 244 3.13 12.26 -14.36
CA GLY A 244 1.91 11.49 -14.61
C GLY A 244 1.64 11.30 -16.09
N LEU A 245 1.82 12.35 -16.91
CA LEU A 245 1.66 12.30 -18.36
C LEU A 245 2.72 11.37 -19.00
N LEU A 246 3.98 11.48 -18.59
CA LEU A 246 5.05 10.61 -19.10
C LEU A 246 4.82 9.12 -18.76
N LYS A 247 4.25 8.81 -17.61
CA LYS A 247 3.87 7.42 -17.25
C LYS A 247 2.72 6.87 -18.09
N TRP A 248 1.87 7.74 -18.61
CA TRP A 248 0.75 7.35 -19.48
C TRP A 248 1.19 7.08 -20.92
N LEU A 249 2.26 7.73 -21.37
CA LEU A 249 2.82 7.57 -22.72
C LEU A 249 3.79 6.37 -22.84
N GLN A 250 4.15 5.69 -21.74
CA GLN A 250 4.98 4.47 -21.66
C GLN A 250 4.13 3.22 -21.45
#